data_e9cfce9e869446a284dc6dfdfdd5c1a9
#
_entry.id   e9cfce9e869446a284dc6dfdfdd5c1a9
#
_cell.length_a   1.000
_cell.length_b   1.000
_cell.length_c   1.000
_cell.angle_alpha   90.00
_cell.angle_beta   90.00
_cell.angle_gamma   90.00
#
_symmetry.space_group_name_H-M   'P 1'
#
loop_
_entity.id
_entity.type
_entity.pdbx_description
1 polymer ?
#
loop_
_entity_poly.entity_id
_entity_poly.type
_entity_poly.pdbx_seq_one_letter_code
_entity_poly.pdbx_strand_id
1 'polypeptide(L)'
;MRVGLTLYGSLDERSGGFRYDRQLVAGLRRAGDTVEVVELPWRDYGRGLLDNASRDLRRRLDVDVDVMLQDELAHPSLVRTNRHLSYPVVSVVHHLRASEPRPFRSLYGAVERRYLDTVDGVVCNSTTTQSVVTDLGVDAGSTVVAPPAGDRFDPAIDPARIDTRAHEGPLRLVFVGNIEHRKGLDTLVDGLAAADADAELTVVGRPVEERYARSVRSRVHEAGLEDRVRFTGRLSDDALASTLDAGHALALPSRYEGFGIVYLEGMSFGLAALASRAGGASDVVTDGETGALVDPDDPAAVAAAIETLAGDRDRLAAMGRAARQRYESHPDWDETTARVRGLLSAVADVDVEAVA
;
A
#
# COMPACT_ATOMS: atom_id res chain seq x y z
N MET A 1 19.64 -7.40 -18.06
CA MET A 1 18.83 -6.54 -18.96
C MET A 1 19.12 -5.07 -18.70
N ARG A 2 18.83 -4.21 -19.68
CA ARG A 2 18.76 -2.76 -19.52
C ARG A 2 17.30 -2.40 -19.30
N VAL A 3 16.94 -2.01 -18.08
CA VAL A 3 15.56 -1.72 -17.68
C VAL A 3 15.41 -0.20 -17.54
N GLY A 4 14.40 0.40 -18.16
CA GLY A 4 13.96 1.74 -17.85
C GLY A 4 12.94 1.76 -16.74
N LEU A 5 12.90 2.81 -15.92
CA LEU A 5 11.79 3.08 -15.01
C LEU A 5 11.31 4.50 -15.19
N THR A 6 10.04 4.66 -15.58
CA THR A 6 9.40 5.98 -15.70
C THR A 6 8.43 6.22 -14.56
N LEU A 7 8.54 7.37 -13.91
CA LEU A 7 7.67 7.81 -12.81
C LEU A 7 7.47 9.33 -12.81
N TYR A 8 6.45 9.83 -12.11
CA TYR A 8 6.33 11.25 -11.80
C TYR A 8 7.16 11.62 -10.57
N GLY A 9 7.82 12.78 -10.61
CA GLY A 9 8.66 13.27 -9.51
C GLY A 9 10.01 12.55 -9.45
N SER A 10 10.41 12.14 -8.27
CA SER A 10 11.69 11.48 -8.01
C SER A 10 11.51 10.24 -7.14
N LEU A 11 12.40 9.26 -7.29
CA LEU A 11 12.46 8.08 -6.40
C LEU A 11 12.62 8.44 -4.91
N ASP A 12 13.09 9.65 -4.59
CA ASP A 12 13.25 10.11 -3.21
C ASP A 12 11.94 10.53 -2.54
N GLU A 13 10.83 10.58 -3.29
CA GLU A 13 9.51 10.86 -2.76
C GLU A 13 9.07 9.81 -1.71
N ARG A 14 8.35 10.26 -0.68
CA ARG A 14 8.01 9.44 0.48
C ARG A 14 6.55 8.97 0.44
N SER A 15 6.30 7.86 -0.24
CA SER A 15 5.05 7.09 -0.17
C SER A 15 5.32 5.59 -0.26
N GLY A 16 4.28 4.76 -0.09
CA GLY A 16 4.38 3.31 -0.23
C GLY A 16 4.76 2.88 -1.65
N GLY A 17 4.17 3.52 -2.69
CA GLY A 17 4.49 3.26 -4.10
C GLY A 17 5.97 3.59 -4.40
N PHE A 18 6.42 4.80 -4.09
CA PHE A 18 7.83 5.17 -4.30
C PHE A 18 8.82 4.33 -3.48
N ARG A 19 8.40 3.80 -2.32
CA ARG A 19 9.23 2.80 -1.61
C ARG A 19 9.33 1.51 -2.41
N TYR A 20 8.22 1.04 -2.98
CA TYR A 20 8.22 -0.13 -3.86
C TYR A 20 9.17 0.08 -5.03
N ASP A 21 9.06 1.18 -5.75
CA ASP A 21 9.89 1.48 -6.91
C ASP A 21 11.38 1.55 -6.55
N ARG A 22 11.73 2.18 -5.42
CA ARG A 22 13.13 2.20 -4.93
C ARG A 22 13.67 0.81 -4.66
N GLN A 23 12.90 -0.03 -3.99
CA GLN A 23 13.30 -1.39 -3.65
C GLN A 23 13.42 -2.26 -4.90
N LEU A 24 12.48 -2.10 -5.84
CA LEU A 24 12.53 -2.79 -7.12
C LEU A 24 13.78 -2.39 -7.93
N VAL A 25 14.09 -1.10 -8.05
CA VAL A 25 15.31 -0.62 -8.70
C VAL A 25 16.56 -1.19 -8.02
N ALA A 26 16.61 -1.18 -6.69
CA ALA A 26 17.73 -1.74 -5.95
C ALA A 26 17.86 -3.25 -6.16
N GLY A 27 16.74 -3.98 -6.15
CA GLY A 27 16.69 -5.42 -6.39
C GLY A 27 17.15 -5.80 -7.80
N LEU A 28 16.64 -5.13 -8.84
CA LEU A 28 17.05 -5.33 -10.23
C LEU A 28 18.55 -5.08 -10.41
N ARG A 29 19.09 -4.02 -9.80
CA ARG A 29 20.54 -3.74 -9.85
C ARG A 29 21.34 -4.83 -9.12
N ARG A 30 20.88 -5.34 -7.98
CA ARG A 30 21.53 -6.49 -7.30
C ARG A 30 21.50 -7.75 -8.15
N ALA A 31 20.43 -7.96 -8.92
CA ALA A 31 20.29 -9.07 -9.85
C ALA A 31 21.12 -8.91 -11.14
N GLY A 32 21.96 -7.86 -11.23
CA GLY A 32 22.85 -7.62 -12.35
C GLY A 32 22.25 -6.85 -13.53
N ASP A 33 21.03 -6.32 -13.38
CA ASP A 33 20.39 -5.49 -14.40
C ASP A 33 20.88 -4.03 -14.31
N THR A 34 20.93 -3.34 -15.46
CA THR A 34 21.15 -1.89 -15.47
C THR A 34 19.80 -1.20 -15.43
N VAL A 35 19.60 -0.24 -14.52
CA VAL A 35 18.33 0.48 -14.40
C VAL A 35 18.55 1.96 -14.65
N GLU A 36 17.90 2.49 -15.70
CA GLU A 36 17.81 3.91 -16.05
C GLU A 36 16.48 4.48 -15.54
N VAL A 37 16.52 5.56 -14.74
CA VAL A 37 15.32 6.19 -14.19
C VAL A 37 15.00 7.45 -14.98
N VAL A 38 13.80 7.51 -15.54
CA VAL A 38 13.27 8.64 -16.31
C VAL A 38 12.23 9.37 -15.46
N GLU A 39 12.68 10.43 -14.79
CA GLU A 39 11.82 11.27 -13.96
C GLU A 39 11.00 12.24 -14.81
N LEU A 40 9.68 12.17 -14.69
CA LEU A 40 8.75 13.09 -15.33
C LEU A 40 8.30 14.17 -14.34
N PRO A 41 8.06 15.41 -14.80
CA PRO A 41 7.55 16.44 -13.91
C PRO A 41 6.16 16.10 -13.41
N TRP A 42 5.89 16.34 -12.13
CA TRP A 42 4.56 16.19 -11.53
C TRP A 42 3.49 16.91 -12.34
N ARG A 43 2.39 16.20 -12.60
CA ARG A 43 1.21 16.74 -13.31
C ARG A 43 -0.06 16.48 -12.52
N ASP A 44 -0.97 17.43 -12.51
CA ASP A 44 -2.37 17.10 -12.26
C ASP A 44 -2.91 16.24 -13.42
N TYR A 45 -4.00 15.52 -13.16
CA TYR A 45 -4.54 14.54 -14.11
C TYR A 45 -4.86 15.16 -15.49
N GLY A 46 -5.44 16.37 -15.51
CA GLY A 46 -5.81 17.05 -16.74
C GLY A 46 -4.57 17.48 -17.57
N ARG A 47 -3.54 17.99 -16.91
CA ARG A 47 -2.27 18.32 -17.57
C ARG A 47 -1.54 17.09 -18.06
N GLY A 48 -1.57 15.99 -17.29
CA GLY A 48 -1.04 14.71 -17.73
C GLY A 48 -1.66 14.26 -19.05
N LEU A 49 -2.98 14.38 -19.21
CA LEU A 49 -3.65 14.06 -20.48
C LEU A 49 -3.17 14.94 -21.65
N LEU A 50 -2.83 16.20 -21.41
CA LEU A 50 -2.29 17.10 -22.44
C LEU A 50 -0.85 16.74 -22.84
N ASP A 51 -0.05 16.17 -21.93
CA ASP A 51 1.32 15.74 -22.19
C ASP A 51 1.42 14.66 -23.30
N ASN A 52 0.32 13.94 -23.59
CA ASN A 52 0.25 12.99 -24.72
C ASN A 52 0.52 13.62 -26.11
N ALA A 53 0.46 14.95 -26.23
CA ALA A 53 0.82 15.69 -27.44
C ALA A 53 2.27 16.23 -27.37
N SER A 54 2.97 16.04 -26.25
CA SER A 54 4.30 16.62 -26.02
C SER A 54 5.40 15.89 -26.79
N ARG A 55 6.14 16.65 -27.61
CA ARG A 55 7.34 16.15 -28.26
C ARG A 55 8.51 16.01 -27.27
N ASP A 56 8.51 16.81 -26.21
CA ASP A 56 9.53 16.76 -25.18
C ASP A 56 9.42 15.46 -24.35
N LEU A 57 8.20 15.06 -23.99
CA LEU A 57 7.96 13.79 -23.31
C LEU A 57 8.49 12.60 -24.14
N ARG A 58 8.20 12.57 -25.43
CA ARG A 58 8.70 11.50 -26.32
C ARG A 58 10.23 11.46 -26.38
N ARG A 59 10.89 12.62 -26.42
CA ARG A 59 12.37 12.69 -26.40
C ARG A 59 12.96 12.20 -25.07
N ARG A 60 12.26 12.44 -23.94
CA ARG A 60 12.70 11.94 -22.63
C ARG A 60 12.59 10.42 -22.51
N LEU A 61 11.62 9.84 -23.21
CA LEU A 61 11.40 8.39 -23.25
C LEU A 61 12.12 7.70 -24.43
N ASP A 62 12.90 8.43 -25.23
CA ASP A 62 13.75 7.88 -26.28
C ASP A 62 15.09 7.46 -25.67
N VAL A 63 15.07 6.35 -24.93
CA VAL A 63 16.19 5.77 -24.18
C VAL A 63 16.52 4.37 -24.71
N ASP A 64 17.76 3.94 -24.58
CA ASP A 64 18.24 2.64 -25.05
C ASP A 64 18.08 1.58 -23.94
N VAL A 65 16.88 0.98 -23.87
CA VAL A 65 16.52 -0.05 -22.89
C VAL A 65 15.89 -1.27 -23.58
N ASP A 66 15.98 -2.41 -22.93
CA ASP A 66 15.38 -3.65 -23.41
C ASP A 66 13.89 -3.71 -23.07
N VAL A 67 13.47 -3.09 -21.94
CA VAL A 67 12.08 -2.99 -21.46
C VAL A 67 11.93 -1.76 -20.56
N MET A 68 10.74 -1.14 -20.58
CA MET A 68 10.40 0.02 -19.75
C MET A 68 9.36 -0.34 -18.71
N LEU A 69 9.70 -0.21 -17.44
CA LEU A 69 8.73 -0.16 -16.34
C LEU A 69 8.10 1.24 -16.25
N GLN A 70 6.81 1.31 -16.01
CA GLN A 70 6.08 2.56 -15.81
C GLN A 70 5.26 2.51 -14.53
N ASP A 71 5.54 3.40 -13.56
CA ASP A 71 4.64 3.64 -12.43
C ASP A 71 3.30 4.14 -12.97
N GLU A 72 2.21 3.50 -12.55
CA GLU A 72 0.86 3.83 -13.05
C GLU A 72 0.44 5.26 -12.75
N LEU A 73 1.02 5.95 -11.76
CA LEU A 73 0.75 7.36 -11.50
C LEU A 73 0.99 8.24 -12.73
N ALA A 74 1.94 7.85 -13.59
CA ALA A 74 2.29 8.58 -14.81
C ALA A 74 1.36 8.27 -15.99
N HIS A 75 0.43 7.31 -15.86
CA HIS A 75 -0.42 6.83 -16.96
C HIS A 75 -1.15 7.95 -17.73
N PRO A 76 -1.63 9.07 -17.12
CA PRO A 76 -2.35 10.07 -17.89
C PRO A 76 -1.50 10.69 -18.99
N SER A 77 -0.17 10.79 -18.79
CA SER A 77 0.76 11.34 -19.78
C SER A 77 1.21 10.33 -20.85
N LEU A 78 0.97 9.03 -20.63
CA LEU A 78 1.64 7.96 -21.39
C LEU A 78 0.74 7.25 -22.42
N VAL A 79 -0.59 7.41 -22.35
CA VAL A 79 -1.60 6.70 -23.18
C VAL A 79 -1.29 6.72 -24.70
N ARG A 80 -0.85 7.85 -25.24
CA ARG A 80 -0.48 7.95 -26.65
C ARG A 80 1.00 7.77 -26.90
N THR A 81 1.82 8.14 -25.92
CA THR A 81 3.29 8.11 -26.05
C THR A 81 3.76 6.67 -26.16
N ASN A 82 3.22 5.74 -25.38
CA ASN A 82 3.57 4.32 -25.42
C ASN A 82 3.47 3.71 -26.82
N ARG A 83 2.48 4.12 -27.61
CA ARG A 83 2.28 3.60 -29.00
C ARG A 83 3.41 3.96 -29.96
N HIS A 84 4.36 4.79 -29.57
CA HIS A 84 5.49 5.26 -30.39
C HIS A 84 6.84 4.81 -29.82
N LEU A 85 6.85 4.07 -28.71
CA LEU A 85 8.07 3.53 -28.14
C LEU A 85 8.54 2.31 -28.95
N SER A 86 9.84 2.10 -29.01
CA SER A 86 10.47 1.02 -29.76
C SER A 86 10.77 -0.23 -28.92
N TYR A 87 10.53 -0.14 -27.62
CA TYR A 87 10.73 -1.19 -26.64
C TYR A 87 9.41 -1.56 -25.96
N PRO A 88 9.29 -2.77 -25.42
CA PRO A 88 8.10 -3.19 -24.68
C PRO A 88 7.94 -2.42 -23.36
N VAL A 89 6.70 -2.31 -22.92
CA VAL A 89 6.31 -1.54 -21.73
C VAL A 89 5.60 -2.44 -20.72
N VAL A 90 6.03 -2.38 -19.46
CA VAL A 90 5.38 -3.06 -18.33
C VAL A 90 4.93 -2.02 -17.32
N SER A 91 3.64 -2.02 -16.96
CA SER A 91 3.12 -1.11 -15.93
C SER A 91 3.28 -1.70 -14.53
N VAL A 92 3.73 -0.91 -13.57
CA VAL A 92 3.65 -1.23 -12.14
C VAL A 92 2.42 -0.56 -11.58
N VAL A 93 1.41 -1.36 -11.20
CA VAL A 93 0.14 -0.86 -10.70
C VAL A 93 0.07 -1.00 -9.19
N HIS A 94 0.14 0.13 -8.50
CA HIS A 94 -0.03 0.20 -7.05
C HIS A 94 -1.49 0.35 -6.67
N HIS A 95 -2.24 1.14 -7.47
CA HIS A 95 -3.62 1.48 -7.16
C HIS A 95 -4.25 2.30 -8.29
N LEU A 96 -5.33 1.82 -8.87
CA LEU A 96 -6.05 2.53 -9.91
C LEU A 96 -7.08 3.51 -9.33
N ARG A 97 -7.19 4.70 -9.91
CA ARG A 97 -8.14 5.75 -9.47
C ARG A 97 -9.59 5.31 -9.59
N ALA A 98 -9.90 4.48 -10.60
CA ALA A 98 -11.24 3.93 -10.78
C ALA A 98 -11.63 2.92 -9.69
N SER A 99 -10.70 2.41 -8.90
CA SER A 99 -10.99 1.50 -7.78
C SER A 99 -11.53 2.22 -6.55
N GLU A 100 -11.27 3.53 -6.42
CA GLU A 100 -11.76 4.32 -5.30
C GLU A 100 -13.18 4.86 -5.55
N PRO A 101 -14.01 4.96 -4.48
CA PRO A 101 -15.28 5.70 -4.56
C PRO A 101 -15.00 7.20 -4.71
N ARG A 102 -15.10 7.72 -5.95
CA ARG A 102 -14.86 9.13 -6.25
C ARG A 102 -15.74 9.64 -7.41
N PRO A 103 -15.96 10.96 -7.52
CA PRO A 103 -16.61 11.55 -8.70
C PRO A 103 -15.85 11.20 -9.98
N PHE A 104 -16.59 11.00 -11.08
CA PHE A 104 -16.05 10.70 -12.41
C PHE A 104 -15.26 9.38 -12.51
N ARG A 105 -15.52 8.41 -11.63
CA ARG A 105 -14.90 7.08 -11.64
C ARG A 105 -14.88 6.44 -13.03
N SER A 106 -15.99 6.50 -13.78
CA SER A 106 -16.06 5.90 -15.13
C SER A 106 -15.12 6.56 -16.13
N LEU A 107 -14.85 7.88 -15.98
CA LEU A 107 -13.92 8.58 -16.86
C LEU A 107 -12.47 8.16 -16.56
N TYR A 108 -12.11 8.06 -15.27
CA TYR A 108 -10.79 7.55 -14.88
C TYR A 108 -10.58 6.12 -15.40
N GLY A 109 -11.55 5.22 -15.20
CA GLY A 109 -11.49 3.85 -15.71
C GLY A 109 -11.36 3.76 -17.24
N ALA A 110 -11.98 4.68 -17.99
CA ALA A 110 -11.84 4.72 -19.44
C ALA A 110 -10.41 5.14 -19.87
N VAL A 111 -9.75 6.03 -19.12
CA VAL A 111 -8.37 6.44 -19.40
C VAL A 111 -7.39 5.34 -18.97
N GLU A 112 -7.58 4.76 -17.78
CA GLU A 112 -6.78 3.65 -17.26
C GLU A 112 -6.83 2.44 -18.18
N ARG A 113 -8.02 2.05 -18.65
CA ARG A 113 -8.17 0.99 -19.67
C ARG A 113 -7.37 1.32 -20.92
N ARG A 114 -7.50 2.54 -21.48
CA ARG A 114 -6.75 2.93 -22.67
C ARG A 114 -5.23 2.94 -22.46
N TYR A 115 -4.78 3.23 -21.27
CA TYR A 115 -3.36 3.12 -20.91
C TYR A 115 -2.95 1.63 -20.86
N LEU A 116 -3.72 0.80 -20.15
CA LEU A 116 -3.46 -0.64 -20.06
C LEU A 116 -3.48 -1.34 -21.42
N ASP A 117 -4.29 -0.86 -22.39
CA ASP A 117 -4.27 -1.32 -23.79
C ASP A 117 -2.94 -0.98 -24.53
N THR A 118 -2.00 -0.27 -23.91
CA THR A 118 -0.73 0.14 -24.50
C THR A 118 0.49 -0.46 -23.82
N VAL A 119 0.30 -1.35 -22.88
CA VAL A 119 1.38 -2.04 -22.18
C VAL A 119 1.39 -3.54 -22.51
N ASP A 120 2.56 -4.15 -22.47
CA ASP A 120 2.79 -5.54 -22.83
C ASP A 120 2.71 -6.48 -21.62
N GLY A 121 2.79 -5.89 -20.39
CA GLY A 121 2.65 -6.62 -19.14
C GLY A 121 2.30 -5.71 -17.98
N VAL A 122 1.80 -6.31 -16.89
CA VAL A 122 1.41 -5.57 -15.68
C VAL A 122 1.92 -6.26 -14.42
N VAL A 123 2.64 -5.52 -13.61
CA VAL A 123 3.00 -5.89 -12.24
C VAL A 123 1.93 -5.36 -11.30
N CYS A 124 1.29 -6.24 -10.56
CA CYS A 124 0.26 -5.92 -9.58
C CYS A 124 0.82 -6.13 -8.16
N ASN A 125 0.64 -5.17 -7.28
CA ASN A 125 1.10 -5.28 -5.90
C ASN A 125 0.24 -6.20 -5.01
N SER A 126 -0.94 -6.65 -5.51
CA SER A 126 -1.89 -7.50 -4.78
C SER A 126 -2.74 -8.33 -5.76
N THR A 127 -3.35 -9.42 -5.28
CA THR A 127 -4.33 -10.18 -6.08
C THR A 127 -5.58 -9.35 -6.36
N THR A 128 -5.97 -8.49 -5.42
CA THR A 128 -7.06 -7.52 -5.61
C THR A 128 -6.74 -6.56 -6.77
N THR A 129 -5.52 -6.01 -6.83
CA THR A 129 -5.09 -5.14 -7.94
C THR A 129 -5.09 -5.91 -9.27
N GLN A 130 -4.64 -7.17 -9.26
CA GLN A 130 -4.68 -8.04 -10.45
C GLN A 130 -6.13 -8.24 -10.94
N SER A 131 -7.08 -8.52 -10.04
CA SER A 131 -8.49 -8.65 -10.41
C SER A 131 -9.03 -7.36 -11.05
N VAL A 132 -8.72 -6.19 -10.49
CA VAL A 132 -9.15 -4.91 -11.06
C VAL A 132 -8.56 -4.69 -12.45
N VAL A 133 -7.29 -5.01 -12.65
CA VAL A 133 -6.59 -4.87 -13.94
C VAL A 133 -7.19 -5.82 -14.99
N THR A 134 -7.50 -7.07 -14.62
CA THR A 134 -8.14 -8.05 -15.51
C THR A 134 -9.58 -7.67 -15.86
N ASP A 135 -10.33 -7.11 -14.91
CA ASP A 135 -11.69 -6.57 -15.16
C ASP A 135 -11.67 -5.38 -16.15
N LEU A 136 -10.55 -4.66 -16.22
CA LEU A 136 -10.32 -3.62 -17.22
C LEU A 136 -9.90 -4.18 -18.58
N GLY A 137 -9.69 -5.49 -18.73
CA GLY A 137 -9.48 -6.18 -19.98
C GLY A 137 -8.04 -6.62 -20.25
N VAL A 138 -7.13 -6.50 -19.28
CA VAL A 138 -5.77 -7.06 -19.41
C VAL A 138 -5.82 -8.58 -19.27
N ASP A 139 -5.09 -9.29 -20.14
CA ASP A 139 -4.97 -10.75 -20.06
C ASP A 139 -4.24 -11.14 -18.76
N ALA A 140 -4.80 -12.08 -18.01
CA ALA A 140 -4.21 -12.57 -16.78
C ALA A 140 -2.81 -13.17 -17.00
N GLY A 141 -2.55 -13.76 -18.19
CA GLY A 141 -1.23 -14.29 -18.57
C GLY A 141 -0.15 -13.22 -18.76
N SER A 142 -0.56 -11.96 -18.95
CA SER A 142 0.35 -10.81 -19.03
C SER A 142 0.51 -10.09 -17.69
N THR A 143 0.07 -10.69 -16.58
CA THR A 143 0.15 -10.06 -15.24
C THR A 143 0.99 -10.90 -14.29
N VAL A 144 1.63 -10.24 -13.32
CA VAL A 144 2.29 -10.90 -12.19
C VAL A 144 1.91 -10.21 -10.89
N VAL A 145 1.61 -11.01 -9.86
CA VAL A 145 1.44 -10.47 -8.50
C VAL A 145 2.80 -10.48 -7.79
N ALA A 146 3.31 -9.29 -7.53
CA ALA A 146 4.58 -9.04 -6.86
C ALA A 146 4.35 -8.10 -5.66
N PRO A 147 3.97 -8.64 -4.49
CA PRO A 147 3.61 -7.82 -3.33
C PRO A 147 4.85 -7.13 -2.73
N PRO A 148 4.71 -5.93 -2.14
CA PRO A 148 5.80 -5.29 -1.41
C PRO A 148 6.14 -6.05 -0.14
N ALA A 149 7.40 -6.12 0.23
CA ALA A 149 7.82 -6.65 1.53
C ALA A 149 7.53 -5.67 2.68
N GLY A 150 7.33 -6.20 3.88
CA GLY A 150 7.08 -5.45 5.12
C GLY A 150 8.32 -5.10 5.93
N ASP A 151 9.50 -5.16 5.35
CA ASP A 151 10.83 -5.15 5.94
C ASP A 151 11.37 -3.78 6.40
N ARG A 152 10.49 -2.81 6.63
CA ARG A 152 10.90 -1.51 7.20
C ARG A 152 11.47 -1.65 8.59
N PHE A 153 10.92 -2.59 9.33
CA PHE A 153 11.36 -2.98 10.66
C PHE A 153 11.68 -4.48 10.64
N ASP A 154 12.72 -4.86 11.36
CA ASP A 154 13.09 -6.26 11.59
C ASP A 154 13.26 -6.48 13.10
N PRO A 155 12.16 -6.38 13.88
CA PRO A 155 12.21 -6.53 15.31
C PRO A 155 12.39 -8.02 15.68
N ALA A 156 13.32 -8.28 16.59
CA ALA A 156 13.44 -9.59 17.23
C ALA A 156 12.35 -9.72 18.31
N ILE A 157 11.16 -10.20 17.92
CA ILE A 157 10.02 -10.36 18.82
C ILE A 157 9.93 -11.81 19.32
N ASP A 158 10.02 -11.97 20.64
CA ASP A 158 9.71 -13.23 21.29
C ASP A 158 8.19 -13.45 21.32
N PRO A 159 7.65 -14.60 20.87
CA PRO A 159 6.23 -14.92 21.00
C PRO A 159 5.66 -14.73 22.40
N ALA A 160 6.42 -15.04 23.45
CA ALA A 160 6.02 -14.83 24.84
C ALA A 160 5.77 -13.34 25.17
N ARG A 161 6.46 -12.42 24.49
CA ARG A 161 6.21 -10.99 24.62
C ARG A 161 4.87 -10.59 24.04
N ILE A 162 4.44 -11.20 22.92
CA ILE A 162 3.14 -10.95 22.31
C ILE A 162 2.04 -11.34 23.30
N ASP A 163 2.18 -12.54 23.93
CA ASP A 163 1.23 -13.03 24.91
C ASP A 163 1.15 -12.13 26.15
N THR A 164 2.31 -11.77 26.73
CA THR A 164 2.37 -10.88 27.89
C THR A 164 1.72 -9.53 27.58
N ARG A 165 2.14 -8.90 26.47
CA ARG A 165 1.61 -7.58 26.05
C ARG A 165 0.10 -7.60 25.85
N ALA A 166 -0.45 -8.67 25.26
CA ALA A 166 -1.88 -8.78 24.99
C ALA A 166 -2.74 -8.67 26.26
N HIS A 167 -2.20 -9.04 27.43
CA HIS A 167 -2.91 -9.02 28.72
C HIS A 167 -2.65 -7.73 29.54
N GLU A 168 -1.87 -6.77 29.01
CA GLU A 168 -1.48 -5.56 29.75
C GLU A 168 -2.37 -4.35 29.41
N GLY A 169 -2.97 -3.75 30.42
CA GLY A 169 -3.63 -2.44 30.36
C GLY A 169 -4.80 -2.34 29.39
N PRO A 170 -5.17 -1.11 28.96
CA PRO A 170 -6.19 -0.89 27.96
C PRO A 170 -5.80 -1.47 26.59
N LEU A 171 -6.76 -1.69 25.70
CA LEU A 171 -6.47 -2.07 24.31
C LEU A 171 -5.80 -0.89 23.59
N ARG A 172 -4.53 -1.05 23.20
CA ARG A 172 -3.75 -0.01 22.54
C ARG A 172 -3.80 -0.19 21.02
N LEU A 173 -4.58 0.67 20.36
CA LEU A 173 -4.69 0.74 18.90
C LEU A 173 -3.64 1.73 18.35
N VAL A 174 -3.04 1.38 17.22
CA VAL A 174 -2.09 2.26 16.53
C VAL A 174 -2.59 2.48 15.10
N PHE A 175 -2.86 3.72 14.74
CA PHE A 175 -3.09 4.14 13.36
C PHE A 175 -1.78 4.69 12.79
N VAL A 176 -1.35 4.20 11.62
CA VAL A 176 -0.14 4.68 10.93
C VAL A 176 -0.49 5.04 9.49
N GLY A 177 -0.37 6.33 9.16
CA GLY A 177 -0.64 6.80 7.79
C GLY A 177 -0.87 8.29 7.72
N ASN A 178 -0.91 8.82 6.50
CA ASN A 178 -1.34 10.20 6.30
C ASN A 178 -2.79 10.39 6.78
N ILE A 179 -3.08 11.53 7.39
CA ILE A 179 -4.44 11.87 7.80
C ILE A 179 -5.15 12.44 6.58
N GLU A 180 -5.86 11.58 5.88
CA GLU A 180 -6.62 11.83 4.65
C GLU A 180 -7.89 10.98 4.65
N HIS A 181 -8.92 11.43 3.92
CA HIS A 181 -10.25 10.80 3.92
C HIS A 181 -10.21 9.31 3.55
N ARG A 182 -9.36 8.93 2.61
CA ARG A 182 -9.21 7.54 2.16
C ARG A 182 -8.84 6.57 3.28
N LYS A 183 -8.12 7.03 4.32
CA LYS A 183 -7.62 6.18 5.42
C LYS A 183 -8.66 5.86 6.52
N GLY A 184 -9.84 6.46 6.48
CA GLY A 184 -10.96 6.10 7.37
C GLY A 184 -10.72 6.38 8.85
N LEU A 185 -9.88 7.37 9.20
CA LEU A 185 -9.61 7.71 10.60
C LEU A 185 -10.85 8.24 11.34
N ASP A 186 -11.76 8.89 10.64
CA ASP A 186 -13.06 9.30 11.16
C ASP A 186 -13.93 8.09 11.56
N THR A 187 -13.98 7.06 10.71
CA THR A 187 -14.68 5.79 11.01
C THR A 187 -14.08 5.10 12.23
N LEU A 188 -12.73 5.11 12.35
CA LEU A 188 -12.04 4.54 13.51
C LEU A 188 -12.37 5.29 14.81
N VAL A 189 -12.38 6.64 14.76
CA VAL A 189 -12.75 7.46 15.94
C VAL A 189 -14.20 7.27 16.32
N ASP A 190 -15.14 7.23 15.35
CA ASP A 190 -16.56 6.99 15.63
C ASP A 190 -16.76 5.57 16.21
N GLY A 191 -16.04 4.55 15.69
CA GLY A 191 -16.05 3.19 16.25
C GLY A 191 -15.49 3.11 17.67
N LEU A 192 -14.38 3.82 17.95
CA LEU A 192 -13.81 3.90 19.30
C LEU A 192 -14.76 4.59 20.28
N ALA A 193 -15.50 5.62 19.82
CA ALA A 193 -16.50 6.30 20.62
C ALA A 193 -17.69 5.41 20.97
N ALA A 194 -18.10 4.54 20.04
CA ALA A 194 -19.24 3.64 20.19
C ALA A 194 -18.89 2.36 20.98
N ALA A 195 -17.63 1.95 21.04
CA ALA A 195 -17.20 0.74 21.71
C ALA A 195 -17.29 0.84 23.24
N ASP A 196 -17.95 -0.14 23.88
CA ASP A 196 -17.94 -0.34 25.34
C ASP A 196 -16.68 -1.12 25.75
N ALA A 197 -15.53 -0.47 25.61
CA ALA A 197 -14.24 -1.08 25.88
C ALA A 197 -13.21 -0.07 26.39
N ASP A 198 -12.33 -0.52 27.28
CA ASP A 198 -11.15 0.23 27.69
C ASP A 198 -10.08 0.14 26.59
N ALA A 199 -10.08 1.15 25.69
CA ALA A 199 -9.23 1.20 24.54
C ALA A 199 -8.68 2.61 24.28
N GLU A 200 -7.45 2.70 23.80
CA GLU A 200 -6.74 3.92 23.46
C GLU A 200 -6.28 3.89 22.01
N LEU A 201 -6.17 5.05 21.36
CA LEU A 201 -5.73 5.19 19.98
C LEU A 201 -4.54 6.14 19.88
N THR A 202 -3.42 5.66 19.36
CA THR A 202 -2.29 6.50 18.94
C THR A 202 -2.34 6.71 17.43
N VAL A 203 -2.49 7.96 16.98
CA VAL A 203 -2.52 8.36 15.57
C VAL A 203 -1.15 8.88 15.17
N VAL A 204 -0.45 8.11 14.30
CA VAL A 204 0.86 8.46 13.77
C VAL A 204 0.73 8.87 12.31
N GLY A 205 1.02 10.14 12.00
CA GLY A 205 0.99 10.67 10.65
C GLY A 205 0.78 12.16 10.59
N ARG A 206 0.98 12.71 9.40
CA ARG A 206 0.75 14.13 9.15
C ARG A 206 -0.59 14.36 8.46
N PRO A 207 -1.25 15.49 8.68
CA PRO A 207 -2.38 15.89 7.86
C PRO A 207 -1.91 16.17 6.42
N VAL A 208 -2.58 15.57 5.46
CA VAL A 208 -2.45 15.85 4.02
C VAL A 208 -3.68 16.62 3.57
N GLU A 209 -4.84 16.28 4.12
CA GLU A 209 -6.10 16.99 3.93
C GLU A 209 -6.46 17.73 5.22
N GLU A 210 -6.04 18.99 5.33
CA GLU A 210 -6.21 19.82 6.56
C GLU A 210 -7.68 19.93 7.00
N ARG A 211 -8.63 20.01 6.04
CA ARG A 211 -10.05 20.08 6.36
C ARG A 211 -10.54 18.79 7.02
N TYR A 212 -10.12 17.64 6.48
CA TYR A 212 -10.44 16.35 7.03
C TYR A 212 -9.79 16.14 8.40
N ALA A 213 -8.51 16.47 8.54
CA ALA A 213 -7.83 16.35 9.84
C ALA A 213 -8.47 17.18 10.94
N ARG A 214 -8.97 18.38 10.61
CA ARG A 214 -9.75 19.19 11.56
C ARG A 214 -11.08 18.55 11.92
N SER A 215 -11.81 17.98 10.94
CA SER A 215 -13.08 17.30 11.23
C SER A 215 -12.89 16.08 12.13
N VAL A 216 -11.80 15.32 11.97
CA VAL A 216 -11.47 14.19 12.84
C VAL A 216 -11.18 14.68 14.28
N ARG A 217 -10.43 15.77 14.45
CA ARG A 217 -10.17 16.35 15.80
C ARG A 217 -11.45 16.86 16.47
N SER A 218 -12.37 17.46 15.69
CA SER A 218 -13.69 17.86 16.22
C SER A 218 -14.47 16.63 16.72
N ARG A 219 -14.49 15.52 15.97
CA ARG A 219 -15.13 14.26 16.41
C ARG A 219 -14.55 13.75 17.73
N VAL A 220 -13.22 13.73 17.87
CA VAL A 220 -12.56 13.34 19.13
C VAL A 220 -13.04 14.20 20.28
N HIS A 221 -13.12 15.51 20.10
CA HIS A 221 -13.60 16.44 21.13
C HIS A 221 -15.09 16.25 21.43
N GLU A 222 -15.95 16.17 20.41
CA GLU A 222 -17.40 15.99 20.54
C GLU A 222 -17.76 14.67 21.23
N ALA A 223 -16.93 13.63 21.06
CA ALA A 223 -17.09 12.33 21.68
C ALA A 223 -16.42 12.23 23.08
N GLY A 224 -15.72 13.28 23.56
CA GLY A 224 -15.02 13.25 24.85
C GLY A 224 -13.85 12.25 24.89
N LEU A 225 -13.14 12.08 23.78
CA LEU A 225 -12.06 11.10 23.62
C LEU A 225 -10.65 11.67 23.76
N GLU A 226 -10.49 12.92 24.23
CA GLU A 226 -9.20 13.63 24.27
C GLU A 226 -8.16 12.87 25.10
N ASP A 227 -8.56 12.20 26.15
CA ASP A 227 -7.67 11.40 27.00
C ASP A 227 -7.36 10.00 26.43
N ARG A 228 -8.15 9.54 25.41
CA ARG A 228 -8.03 8.23 24.79
C ARG A 228 -7.41 8.27 23.38
N VAL A 229 -7.34 9.45 22.73
CA VAL A 229 -6.82 9.61 21.36
C VAL A 229 -5.66 10.58 21.34
N ARG A 230 -4.47 10.06 21.00
CA ARG A 230 -3.25 10.86 20.93
C ARG A 230 -2.76 11.01 19.48
N PHE A 231 -2.65 12.26 19.02
CA PHE A 231 -2.05 12.61 17.73
C PHE A 231 -0.57 12.93 17.91
N THR A 232 0.33 12.12 17.34
CA THR A 232 1.77 12.32 17.49
C THR A 232 2.39 13.17 16.38
N GLY A 233 1.68 13.35 15.26
CA GLY A 233 2.31 13.78 14.01
C GLY A 233 3.18 12.68 13.43
N ARG A 234 4.12 13.05 12.56
CA ARG A 234 5.10 12.12 11.98
C ARG A 234 6.16 11.77 13.02
N LEU A 235 6.46 10.49 13.16
CA LEU A 235 7.54 9.99 14.01
C LEU A 235 8.78 9.61 13.18
N SER A 236 9.94 9.55 13.84
CA SER A 236 11.12 8.85 13.31
C SER A 236 10.87 7.33 13.28
N ASP A 237 11.69 6.59 12.54
CA ASP A 237 11.54 5.14 12.46
C ASP A 237 11.70 4.47 13.84
N ASP A 238 12.64 4.90 14.67
CA ASP A 238 12.82 4.39 16.03
C ASP A 238 11.61 4.68 16.94
N ALA A 239 11.04 5.88 16.86
CA ALA A 239 9.87 6.26 17.64
C ALA A 239 8.62 5.52 17.15
N LEU A 240 8.48 5.27 15.84
CA LEU A 240 7.41 4.47 15.29
C LEU A 240 7.55 3.00 15.69
N ALA A 241 8.76 2.43 15.60
CA ALA A 241 9.04 1.07 16.07
C ALA A 241 8.67 0.89 17.54
N SER A 242 9.05 1.86 18.40
CA SER A 242 8.68 1.85 19.82
C SER A 242 7.16 1.95 20.04
N THR A 243 6.46 2.72 19.20
CA THR A 243 4.99 2.86 19.25
C THR A 243 4.30 1.57 18.84
N LEU A 244 4.78 0.91 17.78
CA LEU A 244 4.28 -0.39 17.33
C LEU A 244 4.56 -1.47 18.38
N ASP A 245 5.76 -1.51 18.94
CA ASP A 245 6.13 -2.49 19.97
C ASP A 245 5.27 -2.38 21.24
N ALA A 246 4.78 -1.18 21.56
CA ALA A 246 3.86 -0.96 22.67
C ALA A 246 2.39 -1.23 22.32
N GLY A 247 2.01 -1.31 21.04
CA GLY A 247 0.65 -1.48 20.57
C GLY A 247 0.13 -2.91 20.69
N HIS A 248 -1.18 -3.09 20.60
CA HIS A 248 -1.87 -4.39 20.55
C HIS A 248 -2.40 -4.70 19.16
N ALA A 249 -2.94 -3.68 18.47
CA ALA A 249 -3.45 -3.82 17.11
C ALA A 249 -3.11 -2.61 16.26
N LEU A 250 -2.80 -2.85 15.00
CA LEU A 250 -2.74 -1.81 13.98
C LEU A 250 -4.14 -1.61 13.42
N ALA A 251 -4.71 -0.40 13.58
CA ALA A 251 -6.08 -0.08 13.17
C ALA A 251 -6.09 0.92 12.02
N LEU A 252 -6.49 0.46 10.84
CA LEU A 252 -6.55 1.27 9.62
C LEU A 252 -7.76 0.82 8.77
N PRO A 253 -9.01 1.19 9.14
CA PRO A 253 -10.21 0.84 8.39
C PRO A 253 -10.37 1.72 7.16
N SER A 254 -9.41 1.66 6.24
CA SER A 254 -9.34 2.48 5.04
C SER A 254 -10.55 2.27 4.14
N ARG A 255 -11.02 3.33 3.48
CA ARG A 255 -12.02 3.24 2.42
C ARG A 255 -11.53 2.47 1.20
N TYR A 256 -10.22 2.49 0.98
CA TYR A 256 -9.52 1.69 -0.02
C TYR A 256 -8.02 1.63 0.27
N GLU A 257 -7.41 0.45 0.12
CA GLU A 257 -5.96 0.23 0.11
C GLU A 257 -5.53 -0.54 -1.14
N GLY A 258 -4.46 -0.12 -1.80
CA GLY A 258 -3.88 -0.89 -2.90
C GLY A 258 -3.30 -2.22 -2.42
N PHE A 259 -2.57 -2.18 -1.30
CA PHE A 259 -2.02 -3.36 -0.63
C PHE A 259 -2.08 -3.23 0.90
N GLY A 260 -1.57 -2.13 1.45
CA GLY A 260 -1.53 -1.91 2.89
C GLY A 260 -0.26 -2.44 3.56
N ILE A 261 0.92 -2.07 3.01
CA ILE A 261 2.23 -2.47 3.57
C ILE A 261 2.34 -2.22 5.09
N VAL A 262 1.63 -1.24 5.61
CA VAL A 262 1.62 -0.88 7.02
C VAL A 262 1.08 -2.00 7.91
N TYR A 263 0.20 -2.86 7.39
CA TYR A 263 -0.26 -4.04 8.13
C TYR A 263 0.90 -5.01 8.37
N LEU A 264 1.74 -5.26 7.36
CA LEU A 264 2.96 -6.06 7.54
C LEU A 264 3.94 -5.40 8.53
N GLU A 265 4.08 -4.07 8.47
CA GLU A 265 4.87 -3.32 9.46
C GLU A 265 4.34 -3.55 10.89
N GLY A 266 3.03 -3.53 11.11
CA GLY A 266 2.42 -3.87 12.41
C GLY A 266 2.59 -5.36 12.78
N MET A 267 2.36 -6.25 11.83
CA MET A 267 2.50 -7.70 12.00
C MET A 267 3.94 -8.12 12.35
N SER A 268 4.95 -7.37 11.90
CA SER A 268 6.35 -7.62 12.29
C SER A 268 6.56 -7.48 13.80
N PHE A 269 5.75 -6.67 14.49
CA PHE A 269 5.70 -6.55 15.95
C PHE A 269 4.67 -7.46 16.62
N GLY A 270 4.01 -8.33 15.86
CA GLY A 270 2.94 -9.20 16.35
C GLY A 270 1.68 -8.42 16.76
N LEU A 271 1.33 -7.34 16.04
CA LEU A 271 0.06 -6.64 16.20
C LEU A 271 -1.01 -7.33 15.36
N ALA A 272 -2.18 -7.57 15.95
CA ALA A 272 -3.36 -7.90 15.17
C ALA A 272 -3.73 -6.73 14.26
N ALA A 273 -4.38 -7.00 13.12
CA ALA A 273 -4.83 -5.93 12.23
C ALA A 273 -6.34 -5.68 12.39
N LEU A 274 -6.75 -4.41 12.50
CA LEU A 274 -8.12 -3.99 12.24
C LEU A 274 -8.10 -3.26 10.90
N ALA A 275 -8.57 -3.92 9.85
CA ALA A 275 -8.41 -3.50 8.48
C ALA A 275 -9.76 -3.47 7.74
N SER A 276 -9.80 -2.82 6.57
CA SER A 276 -10.99 -2.81 5.72
C SER A 276 -10.96 -3.96 4.72
N ARG A 277 -12.15 -4.49 4.34
CA ARG A 277 -12.30 -5.44 3.23
C ARG A 277 -12.07 -4.79 1.85
N ALA A 278 -12.01 -3.46 1.77
CA ALA A 278 -11.87 -2.75 0.51
C ALA A 278 -10.42 -2.65 0.06
N GLY A 279 -10.14 -3.24 -1.08
CA GLY A 279 -8.81 -3.27 -1.69
C GLY A 279 -7.94 -4.43 -1.21
N GLY A 280 -6.62 -4.27 -1.29
CA GLY A 280 -5.64 -5.32 -1.08
C GLY A 280 -5.34 -5.70 0.38
N ALA A 281 -6.04 -5.13 1.36
CA ALA A 281 -5.83 -5.50 2.77
C ALA A 281 -6.12 -6.98 3.04
N SER A 282 -7.08 -7.58 2.33
CA SER A 282 -7.41 -9.01 2.41
C SER A 282 -6.30 -9.93 1.87
N ASP A 283 -5.35 -9.42 1.12
CA ASP A 283 -4.16 -10.18 0.67
C ASP A 283 -3.15 -10.35 1.81
N VAL A 284 -3.25 -9.51 2.84
CA VAL A 284 -2.33 -9.48 3.99
C VAL A 284 -3.02 -10.00 5.26
N VAL A 285 -4.28 -9.57 5.49
CA VAL A 285 -5.03 -9.85 6.70
C VAL A 285 -6.04 -10.96 6.46
N THR A 286 -5.94 -12.05 7.24
CA THR A 286 -6.92 -13.13 7.29
C THR A 286 -7.92 -12.83 8.41
N ASP A 287 -9.20 -12.64 8.04
CA ASP A 287 -10.28 -12.29 8.97
C ASP A 287 -10.46 -13.35 10.06
N GLY A 288 -10.46 -12.92 11.31
CA GLY A 288 -10.60 -13.79 12.48
C GLY A 288 -9.33 -14.53 12.90
N GLU A 289 -8.26 -14.52 12.08
CA GLU A 289 -6.99 -15.21 12.32
C GLU A 289 -5.84 -14.24 12.60
N THR A 290 -5.52 -13.33 11.67
CA THR A 290 -4.46 -12.35 11.84
C THR A 290 -4.99 -10.95 12.18
N GLY A 291 -6.31 -10.80 12.24
CA GLY A 291 -6.99 -9.55 12.54
C GLY A 291 -8.48 -9.62 12.28
N ALA A 292 -9.11 -8.46 12.20
CA ALA A 292 -10.50 -8.28 11.85
C ALA A 292 -10.64 -7.44 10.59
N LEU A 293 -11.45 -7.90 9.62
CA LEU A 293 -11.81 -7.16 8.42
C LEU A 293 -13.21 -6.56 8.56
N VAL A 294 -13.31 -5.24 8.45
CA VAL A 294 -14.57 -4.49 8.52
C VAL A 294 -14.93 -3.88 7.15
N ASP A 295 -16.20 -3.59 6.94
CA ASP A 295 -16.61 -2.86 5.74
C ASP A 295 -16.20 -1.37 5.85
N PRO A 296 -15.90 -0.70 4.72
CA PRO A 296 -15.62 0.72 4.72
C PRO A 296 -16.80 1.52 5.29
N ASP A 297 -16.49 2.62 5.99
CA ASP A 297 -17.51 3.52 6.56
C ASP A 297 -18.48 2.86 7.55
N ASP A 298 -18.09 1.75 8.18
CA ASP A 298 -18.89 1.04 9.18
C ASP A 298 -18.29 1.19 10.60
N PRO A 299 -18.59 2.27 11.33
CA PRO A 299 -18.12 2.46 12.69
C PRO A 299 -18.68 1.41 13.67
N ALA A 300 -19.86 0.81 13.38
CA ALA A 300 -20.42 -0.22 14.24
C ALA A 300 -19.60 -1.52 14.16
N ALA A 301 -19.16 -1.92 12.96
CA ALA A 301 -18.25 -3.05 12.78
C ALA A 301 -16.87 -2.77 13.43
N VAL A 302 -16.37 -1.55 13.34
CA VAL A 302 -15.14 -1.12 14.04
C VAL A 302 -15.30 -1.24 15.55
N ALA A 303 -16.43 -0.77 16.12
CA ALA A 303 -16.72 -0.88 17.54
C ALA A 303 -16.76 -2.35 18.00
N ALA A 304 -17.48 -3.20 17.30
CA ALA A 304 -17.57 -4.63 17.61
C ALA A 304 -16.19 -5.34 17.56
N ALA A 305 -15.33 -4.95 16.59
CA ALA A 305 -13.96 -5.47 16.51
C ALA A 305 -13.12 -5.00 17.72
N ILE A 306 -13.22 -3.73 18.12
CA ILE A 306 -12.53 -3.19 19.30
C ILE A 306 -13.00 -3.93 20.57
N GLU A 307 -14.30 -4.11 20.77
CA GLU A 307 -14.88 -4.84 21.91
C GLU A 307 -14.39 -6.29 21.95
N THR A 308 -14.37 -6.97 20.81
CA THR A 308 -13.85 -8.34 20.69
C THR A 308 -12.39 -8.44 21.10
N LEU A 309 -11.53 -7.55 20.58
CA LEU A 309 -10.09 -7.53 20.88
C LEU A 309 -9.81 -7.11 22.34
N ALA A 310 -10.63 -6.24 22.91
CA ALA A 310 -10.49 -5.82 24.30
C ALA A 310 -11.02 -6.87 25.27
N GLY A 311 -12.11 -7.55 24.95
CA GLY A 311 -12.79 -8.49 25.82
C GLY A 311 -12.19 -9.90 25.86
N ASP A 312 -11.49 -10.32 24.77
CA ASP A 312 -10.85 -11.63 24.66
C ASP A 312 -9.33 -11.48 24.40
N ARG A 313 -8.57 -11.38 25.48
CA ARG A 313 -7.12 -11.16 25.43
C ARG A 313 -6.34 -12.40 24.97
N ASP A 314 -6.85 -13.61 25.21
CA ASP A 314 -6.27 -14.85 24.70
C ASP A 314 -6.40 -14.90 23.17
N ARG A 315 -7.55 -14.48 22.64
CA ARG A 315 -7.76 -14.33 21.20
C ARG A 315 -6.87 -13.25 20.60
N LEU A 316 -6.72 -12.11 21.26
CA LEU A 316 -5.81 -11.04 20.83
C LEU A 316 -4.38 -11.56 20.75
N ALA A 317 -3.90 -12.30 21.75
CA ALA A 317 -2.57 -12.93 21.77
C ALA A 317 -2.41 -13.93 20.61
N ALA A 318 -3.41 -14.80 20.38
CA ALA A 318 -3.40 -15.75 19.27
C ALA A 318 -3.33 -15.04 17.91
N MET A 319 -4.14 -13.98 17.71
CA MET A 319 -4.11 -13.17 16.50
C MET A 319 -2.74 -12.49 16.32
N GLY A 320 -2.14 -11.96 17.37
CA GLY A 320 -0.82 -11.35 17.32
C GLY A 320 0.27 -12.34 16.90
N ARG A 321 0.25 -13.57 17.40
CA ARG A 321 1.17 -14.64 16.97
C ARG A 321 0.94 -15.03 15.51
N ALA A 322 -0.30 -15.19 15.09
CA ALA A 322 -0.65 -15.51 13.70
C ALA A 322 -0.22 -14.36 12.75
N ALA A 323 -0.40 -13.11 13.18
CA ALA A 323 0.06 -11.93 12.45
C ALA A 323 1.60 -11.94 12.26
N ARG A 324 2.35 -12.26 13.33
CA ARG A 324 3.81 -12.39 13.26
C ARG A 324 4.22 -13.51 12.30
N GLN A 325 3.60 -14.68 12.38
CA GLN A 325 3.85 -15.80 11.46
C GLN A 325 3.51 -15.44 10.00
N ARG A 326 2.42 -14.67 9.78
CA ARG A 326 2.05 -14.17 8.45
C ARG A 326 3.12 -13.24 7.88
N TYR A 327 3.68 -12.34 8.71
CA TYR A 327 4.80 -11.49 8.33
C TYR A 327 6.03 -12.33 7.94
N GLU A 328 6.41 -13.31 8.75
CA GLU A 328 7.58 -14.17 8.52
C GLU A 328 7.46 -15.04 7.25
N SER A 329 6.24 -15.40 6.86
CA SER A 329 5.96 -16.16 5.64
C SER A 329 5.69 -15.29 4.40
N HIS A 330 5.72 -13.95 4.57
CA HIS A 330 5.45 -13.04 3.46
C HIS A 330 6.67 -12.91 2.55
N PRO A 331 6.50 -12.82 1.22
CA PRO A 331 7.61 -12.61 0.29
C PRO A 331 8.50 -11.41 0.66
N ASP A 332 9.79 -11.58 0.56
CA ASP A 332 10.76 -10.52 0.69
C ASP A 332 10.95 -9.73 -0.63
N TRP A 333 11.84 -8.72 -0.61
CA TRP A 333 12.09 -7.92 -1.82
C TRP A 333 12.86 -8.69 -2.90
N ASP A 334 13.63 -9.71 -2.55
CA ASP A 334 14.37 -10.50 -3.53
C ASP A 334 13.40 -11.43 -4.28
N GLU A 335 12.43 -12.06 -3.57
CA GLU A 335 11.34 -12.82 -4.20
C GLU A 335 10.43 -11.91 -5.05
N THR A 336 10.06 -10.73 -4.55
CA THR A 336 9.26 -9.75 -5.29
C THR A 336 9.99 -9.32 -6.56
N THR A 337 11.28 -8.99 -6.45
CA THR A 337 12.12 -8.62 -7.61
C THR A 337 12.24 -9.76 -8.61
N ALA A 338 12.42 -10.99 -8.13
CA ALA A 338 12.53 -12.16 -9.02
C ALA A 338 11.25 -12.37 -9.85
N ARG A 339 10.07 -12.19 -9.24
CA ARG A 339 8.78 -12.26 -9.95
C ARG A 339 8.66 -11.18 -11.03
N VAL A 340 9.00 -9.94 -10.69
CA VAL A 340 8.98 -8.82 -11.65
C VAL A 340 9.99 -9.08 -12.77
N ARG A 341 11.22 -9.47 -12.44
CA ARG A 341 12.27 -9.77 -13.40
C ARG A 341 11.88 -10.88 -14.37
N GLY A 342 11.16 -11.91 -13.89
CA GLY A 342 10.60 -12.98 -14.72
C GLY A 342 9.64 -12.43 -15.78
N LEU A 343 8.70 -11.56 -15.41
CA LEU A 343 7.80 -10.90 -16.36
C LEU A 343 8.56 -10.02 -17.36
N LEU A 344 9.50 -9.19 -16.87
CA LEU A 344 10.30 -8.32 -17.73
C LEU A 344 11.07 -9.12 -18.78
N SER A 345 11.68 -10.23 -18.39
CA SER A 345 12.41 -11.11 -19.28
C SER A 345 11.50 -11.73 -20.36
N ALA A 346 10.33 -12.21 -19.96
CA ALA A 346 9.36 -12.79 -20.88
C ALA A 346 8.82 -11.76 -21.89
N VAL A 347 8.61 -10.52 -21.44
CA VAL A 347 8.10 -9.42 -22.29
C VAL A 347 9.20 -8.88 -23.23
N ALA A 348 10.44 -8.86 -22.78
CA ALA A 348 11.58 -8.39 -23.57
C ALA A 348 12.14 -9.46 -24.52
N ASP A 349 11.63 -10.70 -24.50
CA ASP A 349 12.20 -11.86 -25.24
C ASP A 349 13.70 -12.09 -24.91
N VAL A 350 14.11 -11.81 -23.66
CA VAL A 350 15.49 -11.95 -23.19
C VAL A 350 15.58 -13.11 -22.20
N ASP A 351 16.38 -14.12 -22.55
CA ASP A 351 16.71 -15.20 -21.61
C ASP A 351 17.53 -14.63 -20.44
N VAL A 352 16.99 -14.74 -19.23
CA VAL A 352 17.69 -14.36 -18.00
C VAL A 352 18.31 -15.63 -17.41
N GLU A 353 19.63 -15.79 -17.52
CA GLU A 353 20.35 -16.82 -16.79
C GLU A 353 19.99 -16.72 -15.30
N ALA A 354 19.55 -17.85 -14.74
CA ALA A 354 19.30 -17.95 -13.30
C ALA A 354 20.63 -17.69 -12.58
N VAL A 355 20.71 -16.56 -11.89
CA VAL A 355 21.81 -16.30 -10.95
C VAL A 355 21.57 -17.23 -9.77
N ALA A 356 22.35 -18.30 -9.70
CA ALA A 356 22.37 -19.28 -8.62
C ALA A 356 22.96 -18.69 -7.33
#